data_5d1ff4232dd6388768e9c5cf5c9ea39d
#
_entry.id   5d1ff4232dd6388768e9c5cf5c9ea39d
#
_cell.length_a   1.000
_cell.length_b   1.000
_cell.length_c   1.000
_cell.angle_alpha   90.00
_cell.angle_beta   90.00
_cell.angle_gamma   90.00
#
_symmetry.space_group_name_H-M   'P 1'
#
loop_
_entity.id
_entity.type
_entity.pdbx_description
1 polymer ?
#
loop_
_entity_poly.entity_id
_entity_poly.type
_entity_poly.pdbx_seq_one_letter_code
_entity_poly.pdbx_strand_id
1 'polypeptide(L)'
;DLGMLVVDEEQRFGVAQKEKWKEWASSIDVLTLSATPIPRTLHMSLVGVREMSVINTPPEERLPVQTYVVEYDMNLVADAIKRELARGGQVYFVYNRVASINHMGELLEAALPGLRYAIAHGQMTGRQIEEIMTDFYEGHYDVLLSTSIIETGLDIPNANTIIIYDADRLGLSQLYQMRGRVGRSRRRAYAYFMYRPDK
;
A
#
# COMPACT_ATOMS: atom_id res chain seq x y z
N ASP A 1 -13.03 -32.58 1.97
CA ASP A 1 -12.67 -32.57 0.55
C ASP A 1 -12.52 -31.12 0.09
N LEU A 2 -11.31 -30.74 -0.33
CA LEU A 2 -11.03 -29.42 -0.89
C LEU A 2 -11.25 -29.47 -2.40
N GLY A 3 -12.15 -28.64 -2.94
CA GLY A 3 -12.46 -28.60 -4.37
C GLY A 3 -11.73 -27.51 -5.14
N MET A 4 -11.34 -26.42 -4.48
CA MET A 4 -10.68 -25.28 -5.10
C MET A 4 -9.71 -24.61 -4.13
N LEU A 5 -8.57 -24.15 -4.64
CA LEU A 5 -7.60 -23.32 -3.92
C LEU A 5 -7.49 -21.97 -4.61
N VAL A 6 -7.69 -20.89 -3.86
CA VAL A 6 -7.45 -19.52 -4.34
C VAL A 6 -6.21 -18.97 -3.66
N VAL A 7 -5.24 -18.53 -4.45
CA VAL A 7 -3.96 -17.97 -3.98
C VAL A 7 -3.87 -16.53 -4.43
N ASP A 8 -3.87 -15.60 -3.47
CA ASP A 8 -3.67 -14.18 -3.73
C ASP A 8 -2.19 -13.82 -3.49
N GLU A 9 -1.61 -13.04 -4.42
CA GLU A 9 -0.23 -12.57 -4.34
C GLU A 9 0.79 -13.72 -4.15
N GLU A 10 0.78 -14.71 -5.03
CA GLU A 10 1.62 -15.93 -4.97
C GLU A 10 3.10 -15.64 -4.68
N GLN A 11 3.63 -14.51 -5.15
CA GLN A 11 5.03 -14.12 -4.95
C GLN A 11 5.42 -13.86 -3.49
N ARG A 12 4.44 -13.67 -2.60
CA ARG A 12 4.66 -13.46 -1.16
C ARG A 12 4.94 -14.74 -0.39
N PHE A 13 4.70 -15.88 -0.98
CA PHE A 13 4.84 -17.17 -0.34
C PHE A 13 6.18 -17.84 -0.65
N GLY A 14 6.74 -18.51 0.35
CA GLY A 14 8.00 -19.23 0.23
C GLY A 14 7.90 -20.50 -0.61
N VAL A 15 9.05 -21.06 -1.00
CA VAL A 15 9.17 -22.24 -1.86
C VAL A 15 8.42 -23.45 -1.29
N ALA A 16 8.59 -23.71 0.02
CA ALA A 16 7.95 -24.86 0.70
C ALA A 16 6.41 -24.80 0.66
N GLN A 17 5.82 -23.60 0.74
CA GLN A 17 4.38 -23.42 0.64
C GLN A 17 3.90 -23.64 -0.79
N LYS A 18 4.66 -23.16 -1.78
CA LYS A 18 4.35 -23.35 -3.20
C LYS A 18 4.44 -24.81 -3.62
N GLU A 19 5.35 -25.59 -3.06
CA GLU A 19 5.47 -27.02 -3.31
C GLU A 19 4.25 -27.79 -2.81
N LYS A 20 3.76 -27.49 -1.60
CA LYS A 20 2.50 -28.08 -1.09
C LYS A 20 1.31 -27.80 -2.01
N TRP A 21 1.23 -26.60 -2.56
CA TRP A 21 0.14 -26.27 -3.48
C TRP A 21 0.22 -27.02 -4.80
N LYS A 22 1.43 -27.28 -5.30
CA LYS A 22 1.63 -28.13 -6.49
C LYS A 22 1.17 -29.55 -6.28
N GLU A 23 1.36 -30.10 -5.09
CA GLU A 23 0.84 -31.43 -4.74
C GLU A 23 -0.70 -31.43 -4.78
N TRP A 24 -1.35 -30.39 -4.23
CA TRP A 24 -2.80 -30.27 -4.27
C TRP A 24 -3.35 -29.96 -5.66
N ALA A 25 -2.64 -29.18 -6.45
CA ALA A 25 -3.05 -28.81 -7.81
C ALA A 25 -3.25 -30.00 -8.77
N SER A 26 -2.75 -31.19 -8.40
CA SER A 26 -3.00 -32.40 -9.18
C SER A 26 -4.43 -32.95 -9.00
N SER A 27 -5.16 -32.50 -7.98
CA SER A 27 -6.49 -33.03 -7.62
C SER A 27 -7.57 -31.97 -7.42
N ILE A 28 -7.22 -30.68 -7.47
CA ILE A 28 -8.15 -29.56 -7.25
C ILE A 28 -7.88 -28.43 -8.24
N ASP A 29 -8.89 -27.60 -8.47
CA ASP A 29 -8.72 -26.37 -9.24
C ASP A 29 -7.94 -25.33 -8.46
N VAL A 30 -6.97 -24.66 -9.09
CA VAL A 30 -6.16 -23.60 -8.48
C VAL A 30 -6.31 -22.29 -9.25
N LEU A 31 -6.81 -21.27 -8.55
CA LEU A 31 -6.90 -19.90 -9.07
C LEU A 31 -5.84 -19.04 -8.38
N THR A 32 -4.92 -18.47 -9.16
CA THR A 32 -3.92 -17.53 -8.67
C THR A 32 -4.29 -16.10 -9.07
N LEU A 33 -4.28 -15.19 -8.12
CA LEU A 33 -4.56 -13.77 -8.32
C LEU A 33 -3.29 -12.95 -8.08
N SER A 34 -3.07 -11.91 -8.86
CA SER A 34 -2.02 -10.92 -8.63
C SER A 34 -2.45 -9.54 -9.10
N ALA A 35 -2.19 -8.52 -8.27
CA ALA A 35 -2.37 -7.12 -8.63
C ALA A 35 -1.09 -6.51 -9.24
N THR A 36 0.01 -7.26 -9.30
CA THR A 36 1.27 -6.80 -9.88
C THR A 36 1.18 -6.78 -11.40
N PRO A 37 1.50 -5.66 -12.08
CA PRO A 37 1.53 -5.63 -13.54
C PRO A 37 2.51 -6.67 -14.09
N ILE A 38 2.04 -7.56 -14.96
CA ILE A 38 2.88 -8.55 -15.63
C ILE A 38 3.39 -7.94 -16.93
N PRO A 39 4.70 -7.83 -17.15
CA PRO A 39 5.26 -7.36 -18.41
C PRO A 39 4.71 -8.17 -19.61
N ARG A 40 4.44 -7.51 -20.71
CA ARG A 40 3.86 -8.14 -21.92
C ARG A 40 4.66 -9.36 -22.40
N THR A 41 5.98 -9.29 -22.30
CA THR A 41 6.88 -10.40 -22.65
C THR A 41 6.68 -11.63 -21.77
N LEU A 42 6.50 -11.41 -20.46
CA LEU A 42 6.22 -12.49 -19.51
C LEU A 42 4.81 -13.05 -19.70
N HIS A 43 3.85 -12.18 -19.98
CA HIS A 43 2.48 -12.60 -20.32
C HIS A 43 2.49 -13.53 -21.54
N MET A 44 3.20 -13.17 -22.60
CA MET A 44 3.28 -13.98 -23.82
C MET A 44 3.99 -15.33 -23.59
N SER A 45 4.97 -15.38 -22.68
CA SER A 45 5.68 -16.64 -22.36
C SER A 45 4.84 -17.59 -21.48
N LEU A 46 3.86 -17.08 -20.78
CA LEU A 46 2.95 -17.87 -19.93
C LEU A 46 1.69 -18.34 -20.68
N VAL A 47 1.36 -17.71 -21.79
CA VAL A 47 0.24 -18.11 -22.67
C VAL A 47 0.57 -19.50 -23.25
N GLY A 48 -0.26 -20.49 -22.92
CA GLY A 48 -0.06 -21.89 -23.31
C GLY A 48 0.46 -22.80 -22.20
N VAL A 49 0.95 -22.24 -21.09
CA VAL A 49 1.33 -22.99 -19.89
C VAL A 49 0.25 -22.89 -18.80
N ARG A 50 -0.44 -21.76 -18.75
CA ARG A 50 -1.57 -21.48 -17.83
C ARG A 50 -2.62 -20.67 -18.57
N GLU A 51 -3.88 -20.91 -18.25
CA GLU A 51 -4.95 -20.01 -18.67
C GLU A 51 -4.83 -18.71 -17.88
N MET A 52 -4.79 -17.59 -18.59
CA MET A 52 -4.64 -16.27 -17.98
C MET A 52 -5.76 -15.34 -18.44
N SER A 53 -6.36 -14.66 -17.46
CA SER A 53 -7.31 -13.58 -17.71
C SER A 53 -6.79 -12.28 -17.12
N VAL A 54 -6.95 -11.18 -17.85
CA VAL A 54 -6.56 -9.85 -17.39
C VAL A 54 -7.80 -9.01 -17.18
N ILE A 55 -7.97 -8.51 -15.95
CA ILE A 55 -9.07 -7.61 -15.60
C ILE A 55 -8.60 -6.18 -15.80
N ASN A 56 -9.05 -5.53 -16.87
CA ASN A 56 -8.64 -4.17 -17.23
C ASN A 56 -9.66 -3.11 -16.81
N THR A 57 -10.88 -3.52 -16.46
CA THR A 57 -11.97 -2.61 -16.11
C THR A 57 -11.99 -2.41 -14.60
N PRO A 58 -11.74 -1.18 -14.08
CA PRO A 58 -11.91 -0.91 -12.67
C PRO A 58 -13.40 -0.98 -12.29
N PRO A 59 -13.73 -1.18 -10.99
CA PRO A 59 -15.10 -1.04 -10.52
C PRO A 59 -15.69 0.33 -10.88
N GLU A 60 -16.94 0.39 -11.31
CA GLU A 60 -17.60 1.61 -11.82
C GLU A 60 -17.59 2.78 -10.83
N GLU A 61 -17.54 2.49 -9.53
CA GLU A 61 -17.58 3.52 -8.47
C GLU A 61 -16.19 4.03 -8.05
N ARG A 62 -15.11 3.52 -8.65
CA ARG A 62 -13.74 3.87 -8.25
C ARG A 62 -13.24 5.07 -9.04
N LEU A 63 -13.08 6.20 -8.35
CA LEU A 63 -12.45 7.39 -8.93
C LEU A 63 -10.94 7.16 -9.11
N PRO A 64 -10.35 7.64 -10.21
CA PRO A 64 -8.90 7.62 -10.39
C PRO A 64 -8.18 8.35 -9.26
N VAL A 65 -7.06 7.79 -8.80
CA VAL A 65 -6.19 8.44 -7.82
C VAL A 65 -5.41 9.55 -8.51
N GLN A 66 -5.59 10.78 -8.04
CA GLN A 66 -4.83 11.93 -8.52
C GLN A 66 -3.40 11.81 -8.00
N THR A 67 -2.44 11.60 -8.90
CA THR A 67 -1.05 11.35 -8.56
C THR A 67 -0.17 12.55 -8.89
N TYR A 68 0.65 12.97 -7.94
CA TYR A 68 1.65 14.02 -8.08
C TYR A 68 3.05 13.44 -7.86
N VAL A 69 3.99 13.83 -8.70
CA VAL A 69 5.41 13.53 -8.54
C VAL A 69 6.10 14.86 -8.27
N VAL A 70 6.61 15.03 -7.05
CA VAL A 70 7.09 16.33 -6.57
C VAL A 70 8.35 16.17 -5.72
N GLU A 71 9.15 17.24 -5.67
CA GLU A 71 10.27 17.31 -4.74
C GLU A 71 9.76 17.33 -3.29
N TYR A 72 10.49 16.66 -2.39
CA TYR A 72 10.14 16.65 -0.97
C TYR A 72 10.24 18.05 -0.37
N ASP A 73 9.13 18.48 0.19
CA ASP A 73 9.00 19.69 0.99
C ASP A 73 8.03 19.44 2.15
N MET A 74 8.46 19.70 3.38
CA MET A 74 7.63 19.51 4.58
C MET A 74 6.39 20.40 4.56
N ASN A 75 6.44 21.59 3.97
CA ASN A 75 5.27 22.46 3.83
C ASN A 75 4.21 21.81 2.93
N LEU A 76 4.65 21.19 1.84
CA LEU A 76 3.77 20.44 0.95
C LEU A 76 3.16 19.22 1.63
N VAL A 77 3.95 18.49 2.43
CA VAL A 77 3.46 17.37 3.28
C VAL A 77 2.39 17.87 4.23
N ALA A 78 2.67 18.94 4.98
CA ALA A 78 1.73 19.53 5.93
C ALA A 78 0.43 19.99 5.25
N ASP A 79 0.52 20.61 4.09
CA ASP A 79 -0.65 21.06 3.32
C ASP A 79 -1.48 19.88 2.80
N ALA A 80 -0.85 18.82 2.32
CA ALA A 80 -1.54 17.62 1.88
C ALA A 80 -2.30 16.95 3.04
N ILE A 81 -1.67 16.86 4.22
CA ILE A 81 -2.31 16.32 5.43
C ILE A 81 -3.50 17.21 5.84
N LYS A 82 -3.30 18.52 5.96
CA LYS A 82 -4.39 19.45 6.32
C LYS A 82 -5.59 19.34 5.39
N ARG A 83 -5.37 19.26 4.08
CA ARG A 83 -6.45 19.11 3.09
C ARG A 83 -7.25 17.83 3.30
N GLU A 84 -6.58 16.72 3.59
CA GLU A 84 -7.26 15.45 3.85
C GLU A 84 -8.05 15.48 5.16
N LEU A 85 -7.45 16.02 6.24
CA LEU A 85 -8.11 16.14 7.52
C LEU A 85 -9.33 17.10 7.47
N ALA A 86 -9.24 18.18 6.69
CA ALA A 86 -10.34 19.13 6.49
C ALA A 86 -11.58 18.50 5.86
N ARG A 87 -11.43 17.43 5.09
CA ARG A 87 -12.56 16.66 4.54
C ARG A 87 -12.89 15.40 5.34
N GLY A 88 -12.34 15.27 6.56
CA GLY A 88 -12.60 14.17 7.48
C GLY A 88 -11.93 12.86 7.10
N GLY A 89 -10.91 12.88 6.25
CA GLY A 89 -10.16 11.70 5.84
C GLY A 89 -8.92 11.47 6.70
N GLN A 90 -8.18 10.41 6.35
CA GLN A 90 -6.94 10.01 7.00
C GLN A 90 -5.84 9.88 5.95
N VAL A 91 -4.58 9.86 6.41
CA VAL A 91 -3.39 9.88 5.55
C VAL A 91 -2.47 8.71 5.86
N TYR A 92 -2.03 8.01 4.82
CA TYR A 92 -0.84 7.18 4.88
C TYR A 92 0.40 8.02 4.55
N PHE A 93 1.39 7.98 5.43
CA PHE A 93 2.71 8.54 5.13
C PHE A 93 3.77 7.43 5.16
N VAL A 94 4.25 7.05 3.99
CA VAL A 94 5.26 6.00 3.83
C VAL A 94 6.65 6.62 3.93
N TYR A 95 7.38 6.18 4.95
CA TYR A 95 8.75 6.59 5.23
C TYR A 95 9.63 5.37 5.52
N ASN A 96 10.39 4.93 4.54
CA ASN A 96 11.02 3.61 4.55
C ASN A 96 12.39 3.57 5.26
N ARG A 97 12.52 4.28 6.39
CA ARG A 97 13.75 4.38 7.19
C ARG A 97 13.45 4.22 8.68
N VAL A 98 13.49 2.98 9.16
CA VAL A 98 13.17 2.66 10.57
C VAL A 98 14.00 3.48 11.56
N ALA A 99 15.31 3.64 11.31
CA ALA A 99 16.21 4.35 12.22
C ALA A 99 15.84 5.83 12.48
N SER A 100 15.14 6.47 11.56
CA SER A 100 14.76 7.89 11.65
C SER A 100 13.26 8.16 11.58
N ILE A 101 12.44 7.12 11.63
CA ILE A 101 10.97 7.29 11.50
C ILE A 101 10.38 8.07 12.68
N ASN A 102 10.91 7.90 13.89
CA ASN A 102 10.50 8.66 15.07
C ASN A 102 10.80 10.16 14.89
N HIS A 103 12.00 10.48 14.39
CA HIS A 103 12.35 11.87 14.10
C HIS A 103 11.45 12.48 13.01
N MET A 104 11.06 11.71 12.00
CA MET A 104 10.08 12.17 11.02
C MET A 104 8.72 12.47 11.68
N GLY A 105 8.30 11.65 12.64
CA GLY A 105 7.10 11.91 13.44
C GLY A 105 7.18 13.23 14.22
N GLU A 106 8.32 13.51 14.86
CA GLU A 106 8.56 14.78 15.54
C GLU A 106 8.51 15.99 14.60
N LEU A 107 9.05 15.84 13.38
CA LEU A 107 8.96 16.88 12.34
C LEU A 107 7.52 17.13 11.90
N LEU A 108 6.73 16.08 11.78
CA LEU A 108 5.30 16.21 11.46
C LEU A 108 4.54 16.93 12.59
N GLU A 109 4.79 16.58 13.83
CA GLU A 109 4.17 17.22 14.98
C GLU A 109 4.57 18.70 15.10
N ALA A 110 5.83 19.02 14.82
CA ALA A 110 6.31 20.41 14.79
C ALA A 110 5.62 21.23 13.67
N ALA A 111 5.40 20.62 12.49
CA ALA A 111 4.72 21.26 11.37
C ALA A 111 3.20 21.36 11.56
N LEU A 112 2.61 20.40 12.28
CA LEU A 112 1.19 20.26 12.53
C LEU A 112 0.94 20.00 14.02
N PRO A 113 1.02 21.02 14.89
CA PRO A 113 0.79 20.85 16.32
C PRO A 113 -0.56 20.22 16.63
N GLY A 114 -0.56 19.19 17.47
CA GLY A 114 -1.77 18.44 17.83
C GLY A 114 -2.16 17.35 16.82
N LEU A 115 -1.34 17.06 15.82
CA LEU A 115 -1.56 15.96 14.89
C LEU A 115 -1.57 14.61 15.64
N ARG A 116 -2.63 13.83 15.45
CA ARG A 116 -2.73 12.48 15.99
C ARG A 116 -2.12 11.52 14.97
N TYR A 117 -0.94 11.03 15.23
CA TYR A 117 -0.27 10.08 14.34
C TYR A 117 0.20 8.83 15.09
N ALA A 118 0.27 7.73 14.39
CA ALA A 118 0.90 6.49 14.85
C ALA A 118 2.06 6.12 13.95
N ILE A 119 3.03 5.43 14.54
CA ILE A 119 4.20 4.91 13.81
C ILE A 119 4.10 3.39 13.76
N ALA A 120 4.28 2.81 12.56
CA ALA A 120 4.32 1.38 12.36
C ALA A 120 5.46 0.98 11.43
N HIS A 121 6.29 0.01 11.82
CA HIS A 121 7.44 -0.44 11.03
C HIS A 121 7.72 -1.94 11.20
N GLY A 122 8.47 -2.51 10.28
CA GLY A 122 8.70 -3.95 10.17
C GLY A 122 9.49 -4.61 11.32
N GLN A 123 10.04 -3.83 12.28
CA GLN A 123 10.68 -4.37 13.48
C GLN A 123 9.70 -4.53 14.65
N MET A 124 8.48 -4.04 14.52
CA MET A 124 7.42 -4.27 15.49
C MET A 124 6.87 -5.67 15.38
N THR A 125 6.33 -6.20 16.49
CA THR A 125 5.63 -7.48 16.50
C THR A 125 4.33 -7.39 15.70
N GLY A 126 3.87 -8.50 15.14
CA GLY A 126 2.60 -8.55 14.43
C GLY A 126 1.42 -8.00 15.25
N ARG A 127 1.40 -8.32 16.56
CA ARG A 127 0.37 -7.82 17.49
C ARG A 127 0.39 -6.29 17.63
N GLN A 128 1.57 -5.68 17.77
CA GLN A 128 1.70 -4.22 17.84
C GLN A 128 1.21 -3.55 16.56
N ILE A 129 1.55 -4.12 15.40
CA ILE A 129 1.09 -3.61 14.11
C ILE A 129 -0.44 -3.72 14.00
N GLU A 130 -1.01 -4.84 14.40
CA GLU A 130 -2.46 -5.08 14.38
C GLU A 130 -3.21 -4.09 15.28
N GLU A 131 -2.74 -3.85 16.50
CA GLU A 131 -3.30 -2.86 17.43
C GLU A 131 -3.27 -1.45 16.82
N ILE A 132 -2.14 -1.02 16.26
CA ILE A 132 -2.00 0.29 15.59
C ILE A 132 -2.94 0.41 14.39
N MET A 133 -3.03 -0.64 13.57
CA MET A 133 -3.89 -0.63 12.39
C MET A 133 -5.38 -0.59 12.77
N THR A 134 -5.77 -1.27 13.83
CA THR A 134 -7.12 -1.23 14.37
C THR A 134 -7.47 0.18 14.86
N ASP A 135 -6.60 0.78 15.67
CA ASP A 135 -6.78 2.15 16.16
C ASP A 135 -6.84 3.17 15.02
N PHE A 136 -6.03 2.97 13.97
CA PHE A 136 -6.08 3.81 12.78
C PHE A 136 -7.39 3.62 12.01
N TYR A 137 -7.87 2.39 11.85
CA TYR A 137 -9.17 2.10 11.23
C TYR A 137 -10.33 2.75 11.99
N GLU A 138 -10.28 2.74 13.33
CA GLU A 138 -11.29 3.35 14.20
C GLU A 138 -11.21 4.89 14.26
N GLY A 139 -10.21 5.49 13.61
CA GLY A 139 -10.06 6.94 13.52
C GLY A 139 -9.40 7.59 14.76
N HIS A 140 -8.72 6.80 15.59
CA HIS A 140 -7.95 7.33 16.71
C HIS A 140 -6.71 8.11 16.25
N TYR A 141 -6.24 7.86 15.05
CA TYR A 141 -5.12 8.57 14.41
C TYR A 141 -5.52 9.17 13.08
N ASP A 142 -4.96 10.33 12.79
CA ASP A 142 -5.16 11.07 11.54
C ASP A 142 -4.16 10.63 10.47
N VAL A 143 -2.94 10.30 10.88
CA VAL A 143 -1.84 9.87 10.01
C VAL A 143 -1.25 8.57 10.51
N LEU A 144 -1.07 7.63 9.59
CA LEU A 144 -0.23 6.46 9.82
C LEU A 144 1.13 6.69 9.13
N LEU A 145 2.15 6.97 9.94
CA LEU A 145 3.54 7.05 9.50
C LEU A 145 4.15 5.65 9.55
N SER A 146 4.46 5.08 8.39
CA SER A 146 4.87 3.69 8.34
C SER A 146 5.97 3.42 7.31
N THR A 147 6.68 2.33 7.50
CA THR A 147 7.47 1.73 6.42
C THR A 147 6.53 1.06 5.40
N SER A 148 7.06 0.37 4.40
CA SER A 148 6.29 -0.32 3.36
C SER A 148 5.36 -1.44 3.85
N ILE A 149 5.25 -1.66 5.18
CA ILE A 149 4.36 -2.67 5.78
C ILE A 149 2.87 -2.46 5.48
N ILE A 150 2.46 -1.27 5.06
CA ILE A 150 1.07 -1.01 4.64
C ILE A 150 0.62 -1.87 3.46
N GLU A 151 1.53 -2.61 2.84
CA GLU A 151 1.20 -3.60 1.82
C GLU A 151 0.38 -4.77 2.39
N THR A 152 0.34 -4.95 3.70
CA THR A 152 -0.38 -6.05 4.38
C THR A 152 -1.80 -5.68 4.77
N GLY A 153 -2.73 -6.04 3.94
CA GLY A 153 -4.03 -6.64 4.23
C GLY A 153 -5.18 -5.79 4.75
N LEU A 154 -5.03 -4.81 5.64
CA LEU A 154 -6.18 -4.08 6.16
C LEU A 154 -6.59 -2.94 5.21
N ASP A 155 -7.86 -2.92 4.85
CA ASP A 155 -8.46 -1.87 4.05
C ASP A 155 -8.95 -0.73 4.96
N ILE A 156 -8.45 0.48 4.75
CA ILE A 156 -8.87 1.68 5.49
C ILE A 156 -9.62 2.61 4.53
N PRO A 157 -10.95 2.51 4.43
CA PRO A 157 -11.74 3.26 3.44
C PRO A 157 -11.62 4.77 3.61
N ASN A 158 -11.32 5.25 4.83
CA ASN A 158 -11.18 6.66 5.14
C ASN A 158 -9.79 7.25 4.82
N ALA A 159 -8.79 6.40 4.53
CA ALA A 159 -7.47 6.83 4.09
C ALA A 159 -7.49 7.11 2.59
N ASN A 160 -7.63 8.36 2.20
CA ASN A 160 -7.77 8.79 0.81
C ASN A 160 -6.60 9.65 0.31
N THR A 161 -5.57 9.83 1.12
CA THR A 161 -4.29 10.44 0.72
C THR A 161 -3.14 9.53 1.14
N ILE A 162 -2.22 9.30 0.23
CA ILE A 162 -0.94 8.62 0.49
C ILE A 162 0.21 9.53 0.09
N ILE A 163 1.19 9.66 0.98
CA ILE A 163 2.43 10.37 0.76
C ILE A 163 3.55 9.35 0.81
N ILE A 164 4.40 9.29 -0.20
CA ILE A 164 5.54 8.36 -0.26
C ILE A 164 6.82 9.18 -0.33
N TYR A 165 7.57 9.16 0.76
CA TYR A 165 8.89 9.75 0.87
C TYR A 165 9.93 8.88 0.15
N ASP A 166 10.90 9.45 -0.54
CA ASP A 166 11.89 8.72 -1.36
C ASP A 166 11.22 7.75 -2.37
N ALA A 167 10.17 8.17 -3.07
CA ALA A 167 9.48 7.34 -4.05
C ALA A 167 10.39 6.88 -5.21
N ASP A 168 11.42 7.65 -5.53
CA ASP A 168 12.47 7.33 -6.51
C ASP A 168 13.30 6.10 -6.15
N ARG A 169 13.29 5.67 -4.89
CA ARG A 169 13.99 4.47 -4.40
C ARG A 169 13.14 3.20 -4.42
N LEU A 170 11.89 3.32 -4.83
CA LEU A 170 10.94 2.20 -4.88
C LEU A 170 10.72 1.75 -6.32
N GLY A 171 10.51 0.45 -6.49
CA GLY A 171 10.12 -0.09 -7.78
C GLY A 171 8.71 0.35 -8.17
N LEU A 172 8.47 0.49 -9.47
CA LEU A 172 7.17 0.93 -10.01
C LEU A 172 6.01 0.05 -9.52
N SER A 173 6.23 -1.26 -9.44
CA SER A 173 5.25 -2.22 -8.92
C SER A 173 4.87 -1.91 -7.46
N GLN A 174 5.86 -1.59 -6.61
CA GLN A 174 5.62 -1.22 -5.21
C GLN A 174 4.82 0.08 -5.12
N LEU A 175 5.17 1.10 -5.92
CA LEU A 175 4.44 2.37 -5.99
C LEU A 175 2.99 2.16 -6.39
N TYR A 176 2.71 1.31 -7.38
CA TYR A 176 1.35 0.97 -7.79
C TYR A 176 0.57 0.28 -6.68
N GLN A 177 1.17 -0.66 -5.98
CA GLN A 177 0.54 -1.38 -4.86
C GLN A 177 0.22 -0.43 -3.70
N MET A 178 1.15 0.46 -3.34
CA MET A 178 0.95 1.47 -2.30
C MET A 178 -0.13 2.47 -2.71
N ARG A 179 -0.10 2.99 -3.94
CA ARG A 179 -1.15 3.86 -4.46
C ARG A 179 -2.52 3.20 -4.42
N GLY A 180 -2.58 1.90 -4.65
CA GLY A 180 -3.79 1.10 -4.60
C GLY A 180 -4.40 0.97 -3.19
N ARG A 181 -3.71 1.42 -2.13
CA ARG A 181 -4.24 1.46 -0.76
C ARG A 181 -5.19 2.62 -0.52
N VAL A 182 -5.20 3.62 -1.36
CA VAL A 182 -6.14 4.74 -1.31
C VAL A 182 -7.14 4.66 -2.48
N GLY A 183 -8.22 5.44 -2.41
CA GLY A 183 -9.24 5.45 -3.46
C GLY A 183 -10.16 4.23 -3.43
N ARG A 184 -10.39 3.67 -2.26
CA ARG A 184 -11.32 2.54 -2.04
C ARG A 184 -12.72 2.97 -1.60
N SER A 185 -12.95 4.27 -1.58
CA SER A 185 -14.24 4.90 -1.33
C SER A 185 -14.66 5.73 -2.55
N ARG A 186 -15.88 6.27 -2.52
CA ARG A 186 -16.37 7.22 -3.55
C ARG A 186 -15.71 8.60 -3.47
N ARG A 187 -14.79 8.82 -2.54
CA ARG A 187 -14.04 10.06 -2.40
C ARG A 187 -12.83 10.05 -3.32
N ARG A 188 -12.52 11.21 -3.91
CA ARG A 188 -11.29 11.38 -4.67
C ARG A 188 -10.07 11.16 -3.78
N ALA A 189 -9.16 10.31 -4.24
CA ALA A 189 -7.92 10.02 -3.56
C ALA A 189 -6.73 10.71 -4.21
N TYR A 190 -5.70 10.95 -3.39
CA TYR A 190 -4.48 11.63 -3.78
C TYR A 190 -3.26 10.81 -3.42
N ALA A 191 -2.27 10.77 -4.31
CA ALA A 191 -0.98 10.17 -4.08
C ALA A 191 0.13 11.19 -4.38
N TYR A 192 1.00 11.41 -3.42
CA TYR A 192 2.17 12.27 -3.55
C TYR A 192 3.42 11.41 -3.54
N PHE A 193 4.05 11.24 -4.71
CA PHE A 193 5.33 10.56 -4.85
C PHE A 193 6.43 11.59 -4.73
N MET A 194 7.11 11.60 -3.60
CA MET A 194 8.13 12.59 -3.31
C MET A 194 9.52 12.03 -3.55
N TYR A 195 10.38 12.84 -4.15
CA TYR A 195 11.78 12.54 -4.38
C TYR A 195 12.65 13.64 -3.79
N ARG A 196 13.90 13.32 -3.54
CA ARG A 196 14.90 14.31 -3.17
C ARG A 196 15.91 14.43 -4.32
N PRO A 197 16.21 15.66 -4.76
CA PRO A 197 17.27 15.82 -5.73
C PRO A 197 18.57 15.28 -5.14
N ASP A 198 19.29 14.51 -5.95
CA ASP A 198 20.64 14.08 -5.58
C ASP A 198 21.50 15.32 -5.35
N LYS A 199 22.20 15.35 -4.18
CA LYS A 199 23.17 16.40 -3.86
C LYS A 199 24.46 16.18 -4.62
#